data_45287cf8cb3f59dc5f9bac572331b865
#
_entry.id   45287cf8cb3f59dc5f9bac572331b865
#
_cell.length_a   1.000
_cell.length_b   1.000
_cell.length_c   1.000
_cell.angle_alpha   90.00
_cell.angle_beta   90.00
_cell.angle_gamma   90.00
#
_symmetry.space_group_name_H-M   'P 1'
#
loop_
_entity.id
_entity.type
_entity.pdbx_description
1 polymer ?
#
loop_
_entity_poly.entity_id
_entity_poly.type
_entity_poly.pdbx_seq_one_letter_code
_entity_poly.pdbx_strand_id
1 'polypeptide(L)'
;MRNPVINIGSMFAATDIPDWCTVECGVPYAPELVVTPTLYKRLHDASPVAHIAKVRTPVLLLMGDVDQRVPPSQGRGYYHTLKASGKEVEMLWFPENNHSLDKVEARMVGWEARWEWFEKRKVV
;
A
#
# COMPACT_ATOMS: atom_id res chain seq x y z
N MET A 1 -3.09 -6.07 5.21
CA MET A 1 -2.27 -5.76 4.00
C MET A 1 -0.82 -5.54 4.45
N ARG A 2 0.18 -5.91 3.63
CA ARG A 2 1.61 -5.67 3.93
C ARG A 2 2.16 -4.76 2.85
N ASN A 3 2.77 -3.63 3.24
CA ASN A 3 3.39 -2.66 2.33
C ASN A 3 2.59 -2.47 1.03
N PRO A 4 1.30 -2.06 1.11
CA PRO A 4 0.41 -2.09 -0.03
C PRO A 4 0.67 -0.96 -1.01
N VAL A 5 0.58 -1.26 -2.30
CA VAL A 5 0.45 -0.24 -3.35
C VAL A 5 -0.95 0.34 -3.29
N ILE A 6 -1.06 1.65 -3.17
CA ILE A 6 -2.35 2.36 -3.02
C ILE A 6 -2.61 3.33 -4.17
N ASN A 7 -1.58 4.06 -4.62
CA ASN A 7 -1.67 4.99 -5.73
C ASN A 7 -0.45 4.84 -6.62
N ILE A 8 -0.60 4.11 -7.71
CA ILE A 8 0.49 3.82 -8.66
C ILE A 8 1.04 5.11 -9.27
N GLY A 9 0.17 6.09 -9.55
CA GLY A 9 0.59 7.37 -10.11
C GLY A 9 1.54 8.15 -9.21
N SER A 10 1.30 8.18 -7.90
CA SER A 10 2.21 8.82 -6.94
C SER A 10 3.43 7.95 -6.60
N MET A 11 3.33 6.66 -6.75
CA MET A 11 4.42 5.72 -6.50
C MET A 11 5.49 5.78 -7.59
N PHE A 12 5.13 6.06 -8.84
CA PHE A 12 6.00 6.02 -10.02
C PHE A 12 7.34 6.76 -9.83
N ALA A 13 7.31 7.94 -9.24
CA ALA A 13 8.51 8.77 -9.03
C ALA A 13 9.27 8.47 -7.73
N ALA A 14 8.80 7.51 -6.93
CA ALA A 14 9.32 7.26 -5.59
C ALA A 14 9.70 5.79 -5.34
N THR A 15 9.53 4.92 -6.34
CA THR A 15 9.83 3.50 -6.28
C THR A 15 11.16 3.16 -6.97
N ASP A 16 11.78 2.05 -6.56
CA ASP A 16 12.92 1.45 -7.23
C ASP A 16 12.55 0.64 -8.50
N ILE A 17 11.23 0.50 -8.79
CA ILE A 17 10.69 -0.28 -9.92
C ILE A 17 9.66 0.53 -10.73
N PRO A 18 10.00 1.68 -11.31
CA PRO A 18 9.05 2.53 -12.04
C PRO A 18 8.44 1.85 -13.27
N ASP A 19 9.16 0.94 -13.92
CA ASP A 19 8.68 0.12 -15.03
C ASP A 19 7.46 -0.73 -14.63
N TRP A 20 7.49 -1.34 -13.45
CA TRP A 20 6.35 -2.09 -12.92
C TRP A 20 5.08 -1.26 -12.87
N CYS A 21 5.17 0.00 -12.43
CA CYS A 21 4.01 0.89 -12.29
C CYS A 21 3.24 1.09 -13.60
N THR A 22 3.95 1.17 -14.72
CA THR A 22 3.31 1.39 -16.03
C THR A 22 2.82 0.09 -16.64
N VAL A 23 3.64 -0.96 -16.56
CA VAL A 23 3.31 -2.27 -17.15
C VAL A 23 2.06 -2.87 -16.51
N GLU A 24 1.90 -2.80 -15.18
CA GLU A 24 0.69 -3.24 -14.46
C GLU A 24 -0.58 -2.49 -14.92
N CYS A 25 -0.42 -1.26 -15.41
CA CYS A 25 -1.53 -0.48 -15.96
C CYS A 25 -1.68 -0.62 -17.49
N GLY A 26 -0.96 -1.55 -18.11
CA GLY A 26 -0.98 -1.81 -19.55
C GLY A 26 -0.39 -0.67 -20.36
N VAL A 27 0.59 0.06 -19.82
CA VAL A 27 1.34 1.12 -20.50
C VAL A 27 2.78 0.65 -20.68
N PRO A 28 3.33 0.63 -21.90
CA PRO A 28 4.74 0.32 -22.12
C PRO A 28 5.63 1.29 -21.33
N TYR A 29 6.66 0.75 -20.71
CA TYR A 29 7.68 1.57 -20.06
C TYR A 29 8.71 2.09 -21.08
N ALA A 30 9.13 3.33 -20.89
CA ALA A 30 10.29 3.91 -21.57
C ALA A 30 11.09 4.73 -20.56
N PRO A 31 12.43 4.71 -20.57
CA PRO A 31 13.25 5.42 -19.57
C PRO A 31 12.98 6.92 -19.48
N GLU A 32 12.59 7.54 -20.60
CA GLU A 32 12.24 8.96 -20.73
C GLU A 32 10.77 9.28 -20.45
N LEU A 33 10.00 8.29 -19.98
CA LEU A 33 8.56 8.43 -19.76
C LEU A 33 8.28 9.48 -18.68
N VAL A 34 7.52 10.49 -19.06
CA VAL A 34 7.03 11.51 -18.14
C VAL A 34 5.56 11.25 -17.81
N VAL A 35 5.22 11.29 -16.54
CA VAL A 35 3.83 11.12 -16.09
C VAL A 35 3.04 12.39 -16.41
N THR A 36 2.35 12.37 -17.56
CA THR A 36 1.39 13.41 -17.95
C THR A 36 0.10 13.31 -17.15
N PRO A 37 -0.76 14.34 -17.12
CA PRO A 37 -2.07 14.25 -16.46
C PRO A 37 -2.94 13.09 -16.98
N THR A 38 -2.89 12.80 -18.27
CA THR A 38 -3.63 11.69 -18.89
C THR A 38 -3.09 10.35 -18.40
N LEU A 39 -1.77 10.17 -18.38
CA LEU A 39 -1.15 8.97 -17.86
C LEU A 39 -1.45 8.81 -16.35
N TYR A 40 -1.30 9.89 -15.58
CA TYR A 40 -1.62 9.86 -14.14
C TYR A 40 -3.05 9.40 -13.88
N LYS A 41 -4.01 9.93 -14.64
CA LYS A 41 -5.41 9.50 -14.54
C LYS A 41 -5.56 7.99 -14.74
N ARG A 42 -4.90 7.42 -15.75
CA ARG A 42 -4.94 5.98 -16.01
C ARG A 42 -4.33 5.17 -14.87
N LEU A 43 -3.17 5.59 -14.35
CA LEU A 43 -2.52 4.96 -13.21
C LEU A 43 -3.38 5.06 -11.94
N HIS A 44 -4.01 6.20 -11.70
CA HIS A 44 -4.92 6.43 -10.58
C HIS A 44 -6.16 5.54 -10.67
N ASP A 45 -6.82 5.49 -11.83
CA ASP A 45 -8.04 4.71 -12.02
C ASP A 45 -7.81 3.19 -11.82
N ALA A 46 -6.59 2.72 -12.12
CA ALA A 46 -6.16 1.35 -11.86
C ALA A 46 -5.73 1.10 -10.40
N SER A 47 -5.69 2.14 -9.58
CA SER A 47 -5.16 2.07 -8.21
C SER A 47 -6.23 1.88 -7.16
N PRO A 48 -5.93 1.20 -6.03
CA PRO A 48 -6.85 1.07 -4.90
C PRO A 48 -7.43 2.39 -4.38
N VAL A 49 -6.67 3.48 -4.45
CA VAL A 49 -7.11 4.81 -4.01
C VAL A 49 -8.37 5.29 -4.72
N ALA A 50 -8.56 4.97 -5.99
CA ALA A 50 -9.75 5.32 -6.76
C ALA A 50 -11.02 4.67 -6.21
N HIS A 51 -10.89 3.62 -5.41
CA HIS A 51 -12.00 2.84 -4.86
C HIS A 51 -12.13 2.93 -3.34
N ILE A 52 -11.36 3.79 -2.69
CA ILE A 52 -11.29 3.88 -1.23
C ILE A 52 -12.67 4.13 -0.57
N ALA A 53 -13.53 4.88 -1.23
CA ALA A 53 -14.90 5.13 -0.75
C ALA A 53 -15.73 3.85 -0.62
N LYS A 54 -15.44 2.83 -1.43
CA LYS A 54 -16.15 1.54 -1.43
C LYS A 54 -15.66 0.56 -0.36
N VAL A 55 -14.55 0.86 0.32
CA VAL A 55 -14.00 -0.01 1.37
C VAL A 55 -14.96 -0.07 2.54
N ARG A 56 -15.40 -1.26 2.90
CA ARG A 56 -16.30 -1.52 4.04
C ARG A 56 -15.70 -2.48 5.05
N THR A 57 -14.75 -3.30 4.61
CA THR A 57 -14.06 -4.28 5.44
C THR A 57 -13.02 -3.58 6.31
N PRO A 58 -12.90 -3.94 7.59
CA PRO A 58 -11.81 -3.50 8.45
C PRO A 58 -10.44 -3.79 7.83
N VAL A 59 -9.49 -2.86 7.99
CA VAL A 59 -8.18 -2.94 7.35
C VAL A 59 -7.06 -2.94 8.39
N LEU A 60 -6.17 -3.94 8.35
CA LEU A 60 -4.92 -3.96 9.07
C LEU A 60 -3.76 -3.74 8.10
N LEU A 61 -2.94 -2.73 8.37
CA LEU A 61 -1.74 -2.39 7.62
C LEU A 61 -0.49 -2.78 8.39
N LEU A 62 0.44 -3.48 7.73
CA LEU A 62 1.76 -3.81 8.25
C LEU A 62 2.79 -3.10 7.36
N MET A 63 3.55 -2.16 7.93
CA MET A 63 4.37 -1.22 7.18
C MET A 63 5.84 -1.29 7.58
N GLY A 64 6.74 -1.45 6.61
CA GLY A 64 8.18 -1.27 6.79
C GLY A 64 8.57 0.17 6.49
N ASP A 65 9.38 0.79 7.34
CA ASP A 65 9.71 2.21 7.24
C ASP A 65 10.81 2.54 6.22
N VAL A 66 11.60 1.54 5.80
CA VAL A 66 12.66 1.69 4.80
C VAL A 66 12.33 0.98 3.47
N ASP A 67 11.05 0.78 3.20
CA ASP A 67 10.58 0.18 1.94
C ASP A 67 10.82 1.15 0.76
N GLN A 68 11.73 0.77 -0.14
CA GLN A 68 12.04 1.53 -1.37
C GLN A 68 11.18 1.07 -2.55
N ARG A 69 10.62 -0.14 -2.47
CA ARG A 69 9.77 -0.71 -3.52
C ARG A 69 8.38 -0.09 -3.51
N VAL A 70 7.74 -0.15 -2.36
CA VAL A 70 6.47 0.54 -2.13
C VAL A 70 6.68 1.57 -1.02
N PRO A 71 6.92 2.83 -1.37
CA PRO A 71 7.22 3.87 -0.39
C PRO A 71 6.21 3.90 0.76
N PRO A 72 6.64 3.99 2.02
CA PRO A 72 5.76 3.92 3.18
C PRO A 72 4.64 4.98 3.18
N SER A 73 4.81 6.06 2.42
CA SER A 73 3.78 7.08 2.19
C SER A 73 2.49 6.52 1.58
N GLN A 74 2.58 5.42 0.82
CA GLN A 74 1.42 4.75 0.23
C GLN A 74 0.46 4.24 1.31
N GLY A 75 0.95 3.40 2.21
CA GLY A 75 0.15 2.85 3.30
C GLY A 75 -0.24 3.92 4.33
N ARG A 76 0.63 4.88 4.62
CA ARG A 76 0.35 5.99 5.53
C ARG A 76 -0.80 6.86 5.02
N GLY A 77 -0.78 7.24 3.76
CA GLY A 77 -1.86 8.02 3.14
C GLY A 77 -3.18 7.25 3.15
N TYR A 78 -3.14 5.95 2.86
CA TYR A 78 -4.32 5.09 2.91
C TYR A 78 -4.91 4.99 4.32
N TYR A 79 -4.06 4.79 5.34
CA TYR A 79 -4.47 4.79 6.74
C TYR A 79 -5.21 6.07 7.13
N HIS A 80 -4.63 7.23 6.84
CA HIS A 80 -5.24 8.52 7.19
C HIS A 80 -6.56 8.74 6.47
N THR A 81 -6.65 8.38 5.19
CA THR A 81 -7.89 8.56 4.42
C THR A 81 -9.01 7.65 4.92
N LEU A 82 -8.70 6.37 5.22
CA LEU A 82 -9.69 5.46 5.80
C LEU A 82 -10.16 5.96 7.16
N LYS A 83 -9.24 6.38 8.02
CA LYS A 83 -9.56 6.87 9.36
C LYS A 83 -10.41 8.14 9.32
N ALA A 84 -10.05 9.10 8.47
CA ALA A 84 -10.82 10.33 8.26
C ALA A 84 -12.23 10.07 7.72
N SER A 85 -12.41 8.96 6.97
CA SER A 85 -13.71 8.51 6.46
C SER A 85 -14.50 7.66 7.46
N GLY A 86 -14.06 7.58 8.71
CA GLY A 86 -14.74 6.81 9.77
C GLY A 86 -14.65 5.29 9.59
N LYS A 87 -13.72 4.81 8.78
CA LYS A 87 -13.54 3.37 8.53
C LYS A 87 -12.62 2.75 9.58
N GLU A 88 -12.87 1.48 9.91
CA GLU A 88 -12.04 0.73 10.85
C GLU A 88 -10.71 0.39 10.19
N VAL A 89 -9.62 0.96 10.73
CA VAL A 89 -8.26 0.74 10.24
C VAL A 89 -7.26 0.77 11.38
N GLU A 90 -6.34 -0.18 11.40
CA GLU A 90 -5.18 -0.21 12.28
C GLU A 90 -3.90 -0.29 11.43
N MET A 91 -2.79 0.22 11.98
CA MET A 91 -1.49 0.18 11.33
C MET A 91 -0.41 -0.18 12.32
N LEU A 92 0.39 -1.19 11.98
CA LEU A 92 1.63 -1.55 12.66
C LEU A 92 2.81 -1.09 11.81
N TRP A 93 3.75 -0.44 12.47
CA TRP A 93 4.94 0.13 11.89
C TRP A 93 6.18 -0.63 12.34
N PHE A 94 6.97 -1.15 11.40
CA PHE A 94 8.15 -1.94 11.66
C PHE A 94 9.41 -1.15 11.29
N PRO A 95 10.13 -0.57 12.28
CA PRO A 95 11.36 0.16 12.04
C PRO A 95 12.42 -0.69 11.33
N GLU A 96 13.19 -0.06 10.46
CA GLU A 96 14.29 -0.69 9.71
C GLU A 96 13.89 -1.93 8.89
N ASN A 97 12.61 -2.10 8.58
CA ASN A 97 12.13 -3.17 7.72
C ASN A 97 11.84 -2.66 6.31
N ASN A 98 12.22 -3.46 5.32
CA ASN A 98 12.00 -3.24 3.90
C ASN A 98 10.64 -3.79 3.44
N HIS A 99 10.47 -3.94 2.12
CA HIS A 99 9.25 -4.47 1.51
C HIS A 99 8.86 -5.86 2.01
N SER A 100 9.83 -6.71 2.28
CA SER A 100 9.60 -8.11 2.67
C SER A 100 9.07 -8.26 4.10
N LEU A 101 9.33 -7.29 4.99
CA LEU A 101 9.09 -7.41 6.44
C LEU A 101 9.67 -8.73 6.99
N ASP A 102 10.94 -9.02 6.66
CA ASP A 102 11.57 -10.31 6.86
C ASP A 102 12.43 -10.41 8.13
N LYS A 103 12.65 -9.30 8.83
CA LYS A 103 13.29 -9.35 10.14
C LYS A 103 12.45 -10.22 11.10
N VAL A 104 13.13 -11.00 11.93
CA VAL A 104 12.49 -12.00 12.80
C VAL A 104 11.36 -11.39 13.64
N GLU A 105 11.63 -10.24 14.27
CA GLU A 105 10.65 -9.52 15.09
C GLU A 105 9.41 -9.10 14.28
N ALA A 106 9.62 -8.50 13.11
CA ALA A 106 8.52 -8.09 12.23
C ALA A 106 7.67 -9.27 11.77
N ARG A 107 8.30 -10.42 11.53
CA ARG A 107 7.60 -11.67 11.18
C ARG A 107 6.74 -12.19 12.33
N MET A 108 7.29 -12.22 13.54
CA MET A 108 6.60 -12.72 14.74
C MET A 108 5.43 -11.80 15.10
N VAL A 109 5.71 -10.53 15.37
CA VAL A 109 4.69 -9.54 15.73
C VAL A 109 3.63 -9.39 14.64
N GLY A 110 4.06 -9.36 13.37
CA GLY A 110 3.13 -9.29 12.26
C GLY A 110 2.27 -10.54 12.08
N TRP A 111 2.75 -11.72 12.49
CA TRP A 111 1.94 -12.94 12.53
C TRP A 111 0.88 -12.87 13.63
N GLU A 112 1.28 -12.57 14.87
CA GLU A 112 0.39 -12.46 16.02
C GLU A 112 -0.71 -11.42 15.76
N ALA A 113 -0.32 -10.23 15.30
CA ALA A 113 -1.28 -9.17 15.00
C ALA A 113 -2.32 -9.58 13.95
N ARG A 114 -1.91 -10.32 12.91
CA ARG A 114 -2.86 -10.84 11.91
C ARG A 114 -3.78 -11.90 12.50
N TRP A 115 -3.23 -12.80 13.31
CA TRP A 115 -4.02 -13.82 13.98
C TRP A 115 -5.09 -13.18 14.86
N GLU A 116 -4.69 -12.29 15.76
CA GLU A 116 -5.62 -11.57 16.63
C GLU A 116 -6.65 -10.75 15.84
N TRP A 117 -6.22 -10.11 14.76
CA TRP A 117 -7.09 -9.34 13.89
C TRP A 117 -8.24 -10.18 13.34
N PHE A 118 -7.96 -11.36 12.84
CA PHE A 118 -8.96 -12.26 12.31
C PHE A 118 -9.78 -12.94 13.40
N GLU A 119 -9.16 -13.34 14.52
CA GLU A 119 -9.90 -13.92 15.65
C GLU A 119 -10.98 -12.99 16.20
N LYS A 120 -10.65 -11.72 16.39
CA LYS A 120 -11.60 -10.69 16.86
C LYS A 120 -12.76 -10.42 15.90
N ARG A 121 -12.63 -10.81 14.63
CA ARG A 121 -13.59 -10.48 13.55
C ARG A 121 -14.18 -11.72 12.87
N LYS A 122 -14.06 -12.87 13.51
CA LYS A 122 -14.79 -14.07 13.05
C LYS A 122 -16.28 -13.78 13.12
N VAL A 123 -16.92 -13.77 11.96
CA VAL A 123 -18.37 -13.89 11.87
C VAL A 123 -18.68 -15.38 12.05
N VAL A 124 -19.26 -15.73 13.17
CA VAL A 124 -19.79 -17.07 13.43
C VAL A 124 -21.10 -17.25 12.65
#